data_1316c83dbcf14b4531670fd212609082
#
_entry.id   1316c83dbcf14b4531670fd212609082
#
_cell.length_a   1.000
_cell.length_b   1.000
_cell.length_c   1.000
_cell.angle_alpha   90.00
_cell.angle_beta   90.00
_cell.angle_gamma   90.00
#
_symmetry.space_group_name_H-M   'P 1'
#
loop_
_entity.id
_entity.type
_entity.pdbx_description
1 polymer ?
#
loop_
_entity_poly.entity_id
_entity_poly.type
_entity_poly.pdbx_seq_one_letter_code
_entity_poly.pdbx_strand_id
1 'polypeptide(L)'
;MEITEEEQIPPILQRVRCGVVEGFLTVFKMIKFVLPLYIVVDMCKAYGVIDSLGAWCAPLMSLFGLPGATAFAFIAGALVNLYAAIAVLAPLDLTPWQVTQCGVMMGIAHNLVLEGGVLSSTGARGGVLTLFRILLAAIAGWLMLGMQALGVAG
;
A
#
# COMPACT_ATOMS: atom_id res chain seq x y z
N MET A 1 -11.08 46.93 9.63
CA MET A 1 -12.06 45.96 9.10
C MET A 1 -11.78 45.85 7.62
N GLU A 2 -10.68 45.14 7.29
CA GLU A 2 -10.23 44.91 5.91
C GLU A 2 -11.02 43.75 5.33
N ILE A 3 -11.68 44.05 4.25
CA ILE A 3 -12.53 43.15 3.49
C ILE A 3 -11.57 42.23 2.73
N THR A 4 -11.66 40.93 3.04
CA THR A 4 -10.99 39.83 2.38
C THR A 4 -11.00 40.01 0.86
N GLU A 5 -9.81 40.05 0.24
CA GLU A 5 -9.64 39.84 -1.20
C GLU A 5 -10.36 38.54 -1.57
N GLU A 6 -11.40 38.66 -2.39
CA GLU A 6 -12.01 37.51 -3.04
C GLU A 6 -10.91 36.81 -3.83
N GLU A 7 -10.53 35.64 -3.37
CA GLU A 7 -9.57 34.75 -4.03
C GLU A 7 -10.17 34.38 -5.41
N GLN A 8 -9.82 35.17 -6.44
CA GLN A 8 -10.34 35.00 -7.79
C GLN A 8 -9.97 33.59 -8.28
N ILE A 9 -10.97 32.71 -8.36
CA ILE A 9 -10.81 31.35 -8.87
C ILE A 9 -10.25 31.44 -10.30
N PRO A 10 -9.02 30.93 -10.55
CA PRO A 10 -8.39 31.04 -11.85
C PRO A 10 -9.22 30.32 -12.94
N PRO A 11 -9.15 30.79 -14.20
CA PRO A 11 -9.91 30.21 -15.30
C PRO A 11 -9.65 28.71 -15.45
N ILE A 12 -10.65 27.95 -15.87
CA ILE A 12 -10.64 26.48 -15.94
C ILE A 12 -9.39 25.97 -16.67
N LEU A 13 -9.01 26.61 -17.78
CA LEU A 13 -7.83 26.23 -18.56
C LEU A 13 -6.52 26.29 -17.75
N GLN A 14 -6.37 27.33 -16.93
CA GLN A 14 -5.21 27.49 -16.06
C GLN A 14 -5.19 26.43 -14.96
N ARG A 15 -6.34 26.09 -14.38
CA ARG A 15 -6.48 25.02 -13.37
C ARG A 15 -6.13 23.65 -13.95
N VAL A 16 -6.61 23.36 -15.15
CA VAL A 16 -6.29 22.10 -15.86
C VAL A 16 -4.78 22.03 -16.15
N ARG A 17 -4.19 23.10 -16.66
CA ARG A 17 -2.75 23.14 -16.94
C ARG A 17 -1.91 22.94 -15.67
N CYS A 18 -2.24 23.62 -14.58
CA CYS A 18 -1.57 23.44 -13.31
C CYS A 18 -1.72 22.01 -12.79
N GLY A 19 -2.93 21.43 -12.84
CA GLY A 19 -3.18 20.06 -12.40
C GLY A 19 -2.40 19.03 -13.23
N VAL A 20 -2.30 19.21 -14.55
CA VAL A 20 -1.49 18.35 -15.42
C VAL A 20 -0.01 18.44 -15.06
N VAL A 21 0.54 19.64 -14.89
CA VAL A 21 1.95 19.82 -14.53
C VAL A 21 2.25 19.22 -13.14
N GLU A 22 1.41 19.48 -12.16
CA GLU A 22 1.56 18.91 -10.81
C GLU A 22 1.42 17.39 -10.81
N GLY A 23 0.51 16.86 -11.63
CA GLY A 23 0.36 15.41 -11.83
C GLY A 23 1.64 14.78 -12.37
N PHE A 24 2.24 15.36 -13.42
CA PHE A 24 3.53 14.88 -13.95
C PHE A 24 4.65 14.97 -12.92
N LEU A 25 4.77 16.08 -12.20
CA LEU A 25 5.79 16.23 -11.15
C LEU A 25 5.61 15.20 -10.03
N THR A 26 4.37 14.88 -9.68
CA THR A 26 4.05 13.86 -8.68
C THR A 26 4.46 12.47 -9.17
N VAL A 27 4.15 12.13 -10.42
CA VAL A 27 4.58 10.85 -11.04
C VAL A 27 6.12 10.73 -11.04
N PHE A 28 6.83 11.78 -11.42
CA PHE A 28 8.30 11.77 -11.38
C PHE A 28 8.86 11.57 -9.96
N LYS A 29 8.27 12.21 -8.96
CA LYS A 29 8.66 12.01 -7.55
C LYS A 29 8.43 10.56 -7.12
N MET A 30 7.31 9.96 -7.51
CA MET A 30 6.98 8.57 -7.21
C MET A 30 7.96 7.60 -7.88
N ILE A 31 8.23 7.76 -9.18
CA ILE A 31 9.18 6.92 -9.93
C ILE A 31 10.56 6.98 -9.29
N LYS A 32 11.02 8.18 -8.92
CA LYS A 32 12.34 8.38 -8.28
C LYS A 32 12.48 7.61 -6.97
N PHE A 33 11.38 7.34 -6.27
CA PHE A 33 11.37 6.57 -5.02
C PHE A 33 11.10 5.08 -5.27
N VAL A 34 10.08 4.77 -6.08
CA VAL A 34 9.61 3.39 -6.33
C VAL A 34 10.65 2.59 -7.13
N LEU A 35 11.26 3.18 -8.14
CA LEU A 35 12.19 2.48 -9.03
C LEU A 35 13.45 1.96 -8.31
N PRO A 36 14.18 2.76 -7.49
CA PRO A 36 15.31 2.24 -6.73
C PRO A 36 14.90 1.14 -5.75
N LEU A 37 13.76 1.29 -5.07
CA LEU A 37 13.26 0.28 -4.15
C LEU A 37 12.93 -1.03 -4.88
N TYR A 38 12.26 -0.96 -6.04
CA TYR A 38 12.00 -2.12 -6.89
C TYR A 38 13.30 -2.84 -7.27
N ILE A 39 14.32 -2.11 -7.75
CA ILE A 39 15.61 -2.68 -8.14
C ILE A 39 16.29 -3.39 -6.95
N VAL A 40 16.28 -2.78 -5.77
CA VAL A 40 16.84 -3.40 -4.56
C VAL A 40 16.10 -4.69 -4.20
N VAL A 41 14.77 -4.70 -4.25
CA VAL A 41 13.97 -5.89 -3.94
C VAL A 41 14.20 -6.99 -4.99
N ASP A 42 14.25 -6.64 -6.27
CA ASP A 42 14.52 -7.57 -7.35
C ASP A 42 15.92 -8.22 -7.21
N MET A 43 16.93 -7.43 -6.88
CA MET A 43 18.26 -7.94 -6.54
C MET A 43 18.21 -8.87 -5.32
N CYS A 44 17.56 -8.48 -4.25
CA CYS A 44 17.40 -9.33 -3.06
C CYS A 44 16.69 -10.65 -3.38
N LYS A 45 15.71 -10.63 -4.31
CA LYS A 45 15.08 -11.84 -4.82
C LYS A 45 16.07 -12.71 -5.61
N ALA A 46 16.82 -12.11 -6.53
CA ALA A 46 17.81 -12.84 -7.34
C ALA A 46 18.89 -13.53 -6.51
N TYR A 47 19.24 -12.96 -5.35
CA TYR A 47 20.19 -13.56 -4.39
C TYR A 47 19.53 -14.49 -3.36
N GLY A 48 18.23 -14.76 -3.44
CA GLY A 48 17.48 -15.61 -2.51
C GLY A 48 17.28 -15.04 -1.10
N VAL A 49 17.60 -13.77 -0.90
CA VAL A 49 17.43 -13.10 0.40
C VAL A 49 15.95 -12.98 0.76
N ILE A 50 15.11 -12.61 -0.22
CA ILE A 50 13.66 -12.49 -0.03
C ILE A 50 13.04 -13.84 0.35
N ASP A 51 13.48 -14.93 -0.28
CA ASP A 51 12.96 -16.27 0.00
C ASP A 51 13.38 -16.75 1.40
N SER A 52 14.64 -16.52 1.75
CA SER A 52 15.18 -16.89 3.07
C SER A 52 14.47 -16.16 4.21
N LEU A 53 14.30 -14.83 4.07
CA LEU A 53 13.58 -14.02 5.05
C LEU A 53 12.07 -14.29 5.00
N GLY A 54 11.51 -14.54 3.82
CA GLY A 54 10.10 -14.89 3.63
C GLY A 54 9.73 -16.18 4.34
N ALA A 55 10.65 -17.15 4.42
CA ALA A 55 10.44 -18.40 5.15
C ALA A 55 10.09 -18.16 6.64
N TRP A 56 10.66 -17.12 7.27
CA TRP A 56 10.34 -16.75 8.65
C TRP A 56 8.92 -16.19 8.79
N CYS A 57 8.43 -15.50 7.77
CA CYS A 57 7.09 -14.94 7.74
C CYS A 57 6.05 -15.91 7.18
N ALA A 58 6.49 -17.05 6.62
CA ALA A 58 5.61 -18.03 5.98
C ALA A 58 4.46 -18.50 6.89
N PRO A 59 4.67 -18.86 8.19
CA PRO A 59 3.58 -19.30 9.04
C PRO A 59 2.47 -18.26 9.21
N LEU A 60 2.80 -16.97 9.21
CA LEU A 60 1.83 -15.88 9.29
C LEU A 60 1.10 -15.68 7.95
N MET A 61 1.84 -15.66 6.87
CA MET A 61 1.26 -15.42 5.53
C MET A 61 0.46 -16.62 5.02
N SER A 62 0.80 -17.83 5.42
CA SER A 62 0.05 -19.04 5.06
C SER A 62 -1.38 -19.04 5.59
N LEU A 63 -1.67 -18.31 6.68
CA LEU A 63 -3.04 -18.08 7.17
C LEU A 63 -3.94 -17.40 6.13
N PHE A 64 -3.36 -16.69 5.19
CA PHE A 64 -4.04 -16.01 4.09
C PHE A 64 -3.82 -16.70 2.73
N GLY A 65 -3.10 -17.83 2.69
CA GLY A 65 -2.73 -18.48 1.43
C GLY A 65 -1.73 -17.68 0.59
N LEU A 66 -0.95 -16.80 1.24
CA LEU A 66 0.03 -15.95 0.60
C LEU A 66 1.45 -16.44 0.84
N PRO A 67 2.38 -16.25 -0.13
CA PRO A 67 3.81 -16.51 0.10
C PRO A 67 4.37 -15.64 1.22
N GLY A 68 5.31 -16.18 2.00
CA GLY A 68 5.92 -15.45 3.11
C GLY A 68 6.61 -14.14 2.71
N ALA A 69 7.14 -14.06 1.49
CA ALA A 69 7.75 -12.86 0.92
C ALA A 69 6.78 -11.66 0.85
N THR A 70 5.46 -11.88 0.76
CA THR A 70 4.47 -10.80 0.73
C THR A 70 4.41 -10.01 2.04
N ALA A 71 4.88 -10.56 3.16
CA ALA A 71 4.97 -9.86 4.44
C ALA A 71 5.75 -8.54 4.33
N PHE A 72 6.82 -8.52 3.51
CA PHE A 72 7.61 -7.30 3.33
C PHE A 72 6.82 -6.19 2.63
N ALA A 73 5.92 -6.54 1.72
CA ALA A 73 5.02 -5.58 1.10
C ALA A 73 4.01 -5.02 2.10
N PHE A 74 3.46 -5.86 2.99
CA PHE A 74 2.58 -5.39 4.06
C PHE A 74 3.32 -4.47 5.04
N ILE A 75 4.56 -4.79 5.42
CA ILE A 75 5.39 -3.93 6.26
C ILE A 75 5.67 -2.60 5.55
N ALA A 76 6.08 -2.63 4.27
CA ALA A 76 6.35 -1.42 3.50
C ALA A 76 5.09 -0.56 3.34
N GLY A 77 3.94 -1.17 3.08
CA GLY A 77 2.65 -0.49 2.97
C GLY A 77 2.18 0.15 4.27
N ALA A 78 2.36 -0.54 5.39
CA ALA A 78 1.94 -0.07 6.70
C ALA A 78 2.83 1.05 7.26
N LEU A 79 4.14 0.96 7.07
CA LEU A 79 5.12 1.87 7.67
C LEU A 79 5.49 3.04 6.76
N VAL A 80 5.52 2.83 5.45
CA VAL A 80 5.96 3.85 4.48
C VAL A 80 4.76 4.37 3.68
N ASN A 81 4.32 3.63 2.67
CA ASN A 81 3.13 3.95 1.87
C ASN A 81 2.79 2.81 0.90
N LEU A 82 1.63 2.94 0.24
CA LEU A 82 1.15 1.94 -0.71
C LEU A 82 2.09 1.76 -1.93
N TYR A 83 2.77 2.82 -2.38
CA TYR A 83 3.70 2.72 -3.51
C TYR A 83 4.95 1.91 -3.18
N ALA A 84 5.44 2.01 -1.93
CA ALA A 84 6.51 1.15 -1.43
C ALA A 84 6.08 -0.32 -1.41
N ALA A 85 4.85 -0.60 -1.00
CA ALA A 85 4.29 -1.94 -1.04
C ALA A 85 4.22 -2.50 -2.47
N ILE A 86 3.76 -1.70 -3.43
CA ILE A 86 3.72 -2.09 -4.86
C ILE A 86 5.14 -2.38 -5.38
N ALA A 87 6.13 -1.55 -5.03
CA ALA A 87 7.53 -1.78 -5.45
C ALA A 87 8.09 -3.10 -4.91
N VAL A 88 7.67 -3.51 -3.70
CA VAL A 88 8.06 -4.80 -3.11
C VAL A 88 7.30 -5.96 -3.74
N LEU A 89 6.00 -5.81 -4.04
CA LEU A 89 5.18 -6.88 -4.65
C LEU A 89 5.57 -7.16 -6.10
N ALA A 90 5.90 -6.12 -6.87
CA ALA A 90 6.08 -6.21 -8.32
C ALA A 90 7.10 -7.26 -8.79
N PRO A 91 8.26 -7.45 -8.12
CA PRO A 91 9.22 -8.50 -8.51
C PRO A 91 8.87 -9.88 -7.97
N LEU A 92 7.84 -10.05 -7.14
CA LEU A 92 7.47 -11.37 -6.59
C LEU A 92 6.63 -12.17 -7.60
N ASP A 93 6.87 -13.50 -7.65
CA ASP A 93 6.11 -14.40 -8.51
C ASP A 93 4.75 -14.73 -7.86
N LEU A 94 3.81 -13.81 -7.98
CA LEU A 94 2.46 -13.93 -7.42
C LEU A 94 1.45 -14.24 -8.52
N THR A 95 0.45 -15.07 -8.19
CA THR A 95 -0.71 -15.24 -9.06
C THR A 95 -1.55 -13.97 -9.10
N PRO A 96 -2.34 -13.72 -10.17
CA PRO A 96 -3.23 -12.55 -10.24
C PRO A 96 -4.18 -12.44 -9.04
N TRP A 97 -4.64 -13.59 -8.52
CA TRP A 97 -5.48 -13.64 -7.33
C TRP A 97 -4.74 -13.16 -6.07
N GLN A 98 -3.51 -13.64 -5.86
CA GLN A 98 -2.67 -13.21 -4.74
C GLN A 98 -2.36 -11.70 -4.79
N VAL A 99 -2.09 -11.16 -5.99
CA VAL A 99 -1.91 -9.72 -6.19
C VAL A 99 -3.18 -8.96 -5.79
N THR A 100 -4.35 -9.41 -6.24
CA THR A 100 -5.63 -8.80 -5.89
C THR A 100 -5.89 -8.87 -4.39
N GLN A 101 -5.64 -10.01 -3.77
CA GLN A 101 -5.78 -10.21 -2.32
C GLN A 101 -4.87 -9.28 -1.53
N CYS A 102 -3.58 -9.21 -1.89
CA CYS A 102 -2.64 -8.25 -1.30
C CYS A 102 -3.13 -6.81 -1.48
N GLY A 103 -3.61 -6.45 -2.67
CA GLY A 103 -4.12 -5.11 -2.98
C GLY A 103 -5.32 -4.73 -2.11
N VAL A 104 -6.28 -5.63 -1.93
CA VAL A 104 -7.46 -5.40 -1.05
C VAL A 104 -7.03 -5.24 0.41
N MET A 105 -6.21 -6.16 0.92
CA MET A 105 -5.74 -6.11 2.31
C MET A 105 -4.93 -4.84 2.59
N MET A 106 -4.00 -4.47 1.69
CA MET A 106 -3.21 -3.25 1.82
C MET A 106 -4.03 -1.99 1.58
N GLY A 107 -5.02 -2.02 0.70
CA GLY A 107 -5.97 -0.91 0.53
C GLY A 107 -6.65 -0.54 1.84
N ILE A 108 -6.96 -1.52 2.69
CA ILE A 108 -7.55 -1.33 4.01
C ILE A 108 -6.49 -0.91 5.04
N ALA A 109 -5.30 -1.50 5.02
CA ALA A 109 -4.30 -1.38 6.09
C ALA A 109 -2.95 -0.79 5.61
N HIS A 110 -2.99 0.29 4.80
CA HIS A 110 -1.78 1.06 4.45
C HIS A 110 -1.61 2.30 5.33
N ASN A 111 -0.40 2.89 5.33
CA ASN A 111 -0.07 4.12 6.06
C ASN A 111 -0.50 4.13 7.53
N LEU A 112 -0.49 3.00 8.19
CA LEU A 112 -1.05 2.84 9.54
C LEU A 112 -0.40 3.76 10.57
N VAL A 113 0.91 3.97 10.47
CA VAL A 113 1.66 4.82 11.41
C VAL A 113 1.34 6.29 11.18
N LEU A 114 1.39 6.74 9.91
CA LEU A 114 1.11 8.14 9.56
C LEU A 114 -0.35 8.51 9.88
N GLU A 115 -1.29 7.72 9.37
CA GLU A 115 -2.71 8.01 9.57
C GLU A 115 -3.15 7.84 11.03
N GLY A 116 -2.63 6.83 11.72
CA GLY A 116 -2.86 6.65 13.16
C GLY A 116 -2.34 7.82 13.98
N GLY A 117 -1.18 8.38 13.61
CA GLY A 117 -0.62 9.58 14.24
C GLY A 117 -1.47 10.82 13.98
N VAL A 118 -1.87 11.05 12.73
CA VAL A 118 -2.74 12.18 12.35
C VAL A 118 -4.09 12.09 13.06
N LEU A 119 -4.73 10.91 13.07
CA LEU A 119 -6.00 10.71 13.78
C LEU A 119 -5.86 10.97 15.29
N SER A 120 -4.75 10.55 15.89
CA SER A 120 -4.47 10.81 17.30
C SER A 120 -4.33 12.32 17.60
N SER A 121 -3.73 13.10 16.68
CA SER A 121 -3.56 14.55 16.84
C SER A 121 -4.89 15.31 16.77
N THR A 122 -5.93 14.75 16.16
CA THR A 122 -7.29 15.32 16.12
C THR A 122 -8.15 14.94 17.33
N GLY A 123 -7.59 14.24 18.31
CA GLY A 123 -8.31 13.76 19.50
C GLY A 123 -9.03 12.43 19.32
N ALA A 124 -8.92 11.81 18.14
CA ALA A 124 -9.47 10.47 17.89
C ALA A 124 -8.56 9.39 18.52
N ARG A 125 -9.13 8.21 18.80
CA ARG A 125 -8.37 7.06 19.30
C ARG A 125 -7.63 6.37 18.12
N GLY A 126 -6.57 7.01 17.59
CA GLY A 126 -5.83 6.54 16.42
C GLY A 126 -5.38 5.10 16.51
N GLY A 127 -4.86 4.67 17.68
CA GLY A 127 -4.45 3.27 17.89
C GLY A 127 -5.59 2.26 17.78
N VAL A 128 -6.79 2.59 18.28
CA VAL A 128 -7.97 1.73 18.15
C VAL A 128 -8.41 1.62 16.68
N LEU A 129 -8.39 2.73 15.95
CA LEU A 129 -8.73 2.74 14.53
C LEU A 129 -7.70 1.97 13.69
N THR A 130 -6.41 2.09 14.02
CA THR A 130 -5.34 1.31 13.39
C THR A 130 -5.54 -0.19 13.62
N LEU A 131 -5.82 -0.61 14.86
CA LEU A 131 -6.11 -2.00 15.18
C LEU A 131 -7.34 -2.52 14.43
N PHE A 132 -8.40 -1.72 14.37
CA PHE A 132 -9.61 -2.06 13.63
C PHE A 132 -9.34 -2.27 12.12
N ARG A 133 -8.52 -1.42 11.51
CA ARG A 133 -8.11 -1.58 10.09
C ARG A 133 -7.29 -2.85 9.86
N ILE A 134 -6.39 -3.20 10.77
CA ILE A 134 -5.62 -4.45 10.69
C ILE A 134 -6.57 -5.66 10.76
N LEU A 135 -7.52 -5.65 11.68
CA LEU A 135 -8.51 -6.73 11.80
C LEU A 135 -9.40 -6.84 10.56
N LEU A 136 -9.85 -5.70 10.01
CA LEU A 136 -10.63 -5.70 8.77
C LEU A 136 -9.82 -6.23 7.58
N ALA A 137 -8.54 -5.86 7.47
CA ALA A 137 -7.67 -6.37 6.41
C ALA A 137 -7.47 -7.89 6.55
N ALA A 138 -7.31 -8.40 7.76
CA ALA A 138 -7.21 -9.83 8.02
C ALA A 138 -8.50 -10.58 7.64
N ILE A 139 -9.66 -10.05 8.04
CA ILE A 139 -10.96 -10.61 7.65
C ILE A 139 -11.13 -10.61 6.14
N ALA A 140 -10.79 -9.51 5.46
CA ALA A 140 -10.85 -9.44 4.00
C ALA A 140 -9.93 -10.48 3.34
N GLY A 141 -8.72 -10.69 3.88
CA GLY A 141 -7.79 -11.71 3.41
C GLY A 141 -8.36 -13.13 3.55
N TRP A 142 -8.98 -13.46 4.67
CA TRP A 142 -9.65 -14.75 4.88
C TRP A 142 -10.87 -14.95 3.98
N LEU A 143 -11.67 -13.92 3.78
CA LEU A 143 -12.82 -13.98 2.86
C LEU A 143 -12.33 -14.26 1.44
N MET A 144 -11.27 -13.61 0.98
CA MET A 144 -10.72 -13.85 -0.35
C MET A 144 -10.11 -15.25 -0.48
N LEU A 145 -9.45 -15.75 0.55
CA LEU A 145 -8.97 -17.13 0.58
C LEU A 145 -10.13 -18.12 0.49
N GLY A 146 -11.23 -17.88 1.22
CA GLY A 146 -12.44 -18.68 1.14
C GLY A 146 -13.09 -18.64 -0.24
N MET A 147 -13.15 -17.49 -0.91
CA MET A 147 -13.67 -17.36 -2.27
C MET A 147 -12.81 -18.14 -3.28
N GLN A 148 -11.50 -18.15 -3.12
CA GLN A 148 -10.59 -18.96 -3.93
C GLN A 148 -10.87 -20.45 -3.74
N ALA A 149 -11.06 -20.89 -2.49
CA ALA A 149 -11.37 -22.29 -2.19
C ALA A 149 -12.71 -22.76 -2.77
N LEU A 150 -13.68 -21.83 -2.93
CA LEU A 150 -14.98 -22.10 -3.55
C LEU A 150 -14.96 -22.06 -5.08
N GLY A 151 -13.79 -21.83 -5.70
CA GLY A 151 -13.65 -21.78 -7.16
C GLY A 151 -14.23 -20.52 -7.82
N VAL A 152 -14.53 -19.48 -7.05
CA VAL A 152 -15.03 -18.19 -7.57
C VAL A 152 -13.91 -17.43 -8.30
N ALA A 153 -12.66 -17.81 -8.04
CA ALA A 153 -11.45 -17.22 -8.60
C ALA A 153 -10.62 -18.34 -9.25
N GLY A 154 -10.86 -18.58 -10.49
CA GLY A 154 -10.07 -19.46 -11.36
C GLY A 154 -9.05 -18.68 -12.14
#